data_4f6bddf03075232ac714d7754fca0d89
#
_entry.id   4f6bddf03075232ac714d7754fca0d89
#
_cell.length_a   1.000
_cell.length_b   1.000
_cell.length_c   1.000
_cell.angle_alpha   90.00
_cell.angle_beta   90.00
_cell.angle_gamma   90.00
#
_symmetry.space_group_name_H-M   'P 1'
#
loop_
_entity.id
_entity.type
_entity.pdbx_description
1 polymer ?
#
loop_
_entity_poly.entity_id
_entity_poly.type
_entity_poly.pdbx_seq_one_letter_code
_entity_poly.pdbx_strand_id
1 'polypeptide(L)'
;MEKLRRAGEAVDELCWPMPIHPDYRAKMKSKIADLRNWDEVPYAGASKGAAFLEYFVEGVAWAHLDIAGPSFVKDPKKYESPMGTGFGVRLLLEFLRG
;
A
#
# COMPACT_ATOMS: atom_id res chain seq x y z
N MET A 1 2.35 -7.29 9.24
CA MET A 1 1.07 -7.20 8.51
C MET A 1 -0.14 -7.28 9.43
N GLU A 2 -0.26 -8.32 10.27
CA GLU A 2 -1.42 -8.51 11.15
C GLU A 2 -1.71 -7.33 12.10
N LYS A 3 -0.67 -6.74 12.70
CA LYS A 3 -0.85 -5.57 13.57
C LYS A 3 -1.46 -4.37 12.84
N LEU A 4 -1.05 -4.12 11.59
CA LEU A 4 -1.63 -3.05 10.77
C LEU A 4 -3.09 -3.35 10.42
N ARG A 5 -3.40 -4.60 10.08
CA ARG A 5 -4.78 -5.00 9.79
C ARG A 5 -5.70 -4.76 10.99
N ARG A 6 -5.27 -5.20 12.18
CA ARG A 6 -6.05 -4.98 13.42
C ARG A 6 -6.21 -3.50 13.77
N ALA A 7 -5.16 -2.71 13.60
CA ALA A 7 -5.24 -1.27 13.82
C ALA A 7 -6.27 -0.62 12.88
N GLY A 8 -6.25 -1.03 11.60
CA GLY A 8 -7.22 -0.55 10.63
C GLY A 8 -8.67 -0.93 10.98
N GLU A 9 -8.89 -2.17 11.45
CA GLU A 9 -10.21 -2.62 11.90
C GLU A 9 -10.72 -1.82 13.10
N ALA A 10 -9.83 -1.50 14.05
CA ALA A 10 -10.20 -0.73 15.24
C ALA A 10 -10.68 0.69 14.92
N VAL A 11 -10.23 1.28 13.82
CA VAL A 11 -10.54 2.68 13.44
C VAL A 11 -11.34 2.80 12.15
N ASP A 12 -11.87 1.69 11.65
CA ASP A 12 -12.65 1.63 10.39
C ASP A 12 -11.87 2.15 9.17
N GLU A 13 -10.57 1.86 9.14
CA GLU A 13 -9.71 2.05 7.97
C GLU A 13 -9.17 0.68 7.54
N LEU A 14 -9.98 -0.07 6.81
CA LEU A 14 -9.76 -1.48 6.54
C LEU A 14 -8.58 -1.70 5.59
N CYS A 15 -7.76 -2.70 5.90
CA CYS A 15 -6.65 -3.15 5.08
C CYS A 15 -6.93 -4.54 4.51
N TRP A 16 -6.69 -4.69 3.23
CA TRP A 16 -6.77 -5.97 2.54
C TRP A 16 -5.35 -6.46 2.21
N PRO A 17 -4.88 -7.56 2.81
CA PRO A 17 -3.55 -8.09 2.51
C PRO A 17 -3.44 -8.54 1.05
N MET A 18 -2.38 -8.11 0.38
CA MET A 18 -2.10 -8.47 -1.00
C MET A 18 -0.73 -9.18 -1.08
N PRO A 19 -0.56 -10.15 -1.99
CA PRO A 19 0.71 -10.85 -2.12
C PRO A 19 1.76 -10.01 -2.84
N ILE A 20 3.03 -10.23 -2.47
CA ILE A 20 4.18 -9.77 -3.25
C ILE A 20 4.85 -11.04 -3.81
N HIS A 21 4.34 -11.52 -4.94
CA HIS A 21 4.86 -12.72 -5.57
C HIS A 21 6.21 -12.44 -6.26
N PRO A 22 7.15 -13.41 -6.29
CA PRO A 22 8.43 -13.25 -6.98
C PRO A 22 8.31 -12.82 -8.44
N ASP A 23 7.26 -13.21 -9.14
CA ASP A 23 7.01 -12.80 -10.52
C ASP A 23 6.81 -11.29 -10.66
N TYR A 24 6.23 -10.64 -9.65
CA TYR A 24 6.07 -9.19 -9.65
C TYR A 24 7.42 -8.48 -9.51
N ARG A 25 8.30 -9.02 -8.66
CA ARG A 25 9.68 -8.50 -8.54
C ARG A 25 10.44 -8.64 -9.87
N ALA A 26 10.33 -9.78 -10.53
CA ALA A 26 10.98 -10.02 -11.82
C ALA A 26 10.54 -9.02 -12.89
N LYS A 27 9.29 -8.56 -12.85
CA LYS A 27 8.75 -7.56 -13.79
C LYS A 27 9.35 -6.16 -13.60
N MET A 28 9.99 -5.90 -12.48
CA MET A 28 10.66 -4.61 -12.21
C MET A 28 12.09 -4.56 -12.74
N LYS A 29 12.59 -5.60 -13.35
CA LYS A 29 13.90 -5.60 -14.00
C LYS A 29 13.89 -4.73 -15.25
N SER A 30 15.00 -4.03 -15.49
CA SER A 30 15.18 -3.16 -16.65
C SER A 30 16.39 -3.61 -17.47
N LYS A 31 16.35 -3.34 -18.78
CA LYS A 31 17.49 -3.56 -19.68
C LYS A 31 18.43 -2.35 -19.75
N ILE A 32 17.97 -1.19 -19.30
CA ILE A 32 18.69 0.09 -19.45
C ILE A 32 18.91 0.81 -18.12
N ALA A 33 18.33 0.33 -17.02
CA ALA A 33 18.46 0.87 -15.68
C ALA A 33 18.52 -0.25 -14.66
N ASP A 34 18.78 0.07 -13.40
CA ASP A 34 18.81 -0.92 -12.32
C ASP A 34 17.43 -1.58 -12.14
N LEU A 35 16.40 -0.77 -12.16
CA LEU A 35 15.00 -1.20 -12.03
C LEU A 35 14.10 -0.29 -12.87
N ARG A 36 12.88 -0.77 -13.16
CA ARG A 36 11.78 0.05 -13.66
C ARG A 36 10.65 0.05 -12.64
N ASN A 37 9.93 1.17 -12.53
CA ASN A 37 8.84 1.31 -11.58
C ASN A 37 7.46 0.89 -12.14
N TRP A 38 7.39 0.58 -13.43
CA TRP A 38 6.17 0.14 -14.09
C TRP A 38 6.50 -0.72 -15.31
N ASP A 39 5.80 -1.84 -15.44
CA ASP A 39 6.00 -2.80 -16.52
C ASP A 39 5.09 -2.59 -17.73
N GLU A 40 4.36 -1.47 -17.75
CA GLU A 40 3.41 -1.09 -18.81
C GLU A 40 2.19 -2.03 -18.92
N VAL A 41 1.97 -2.89 -17.93
CA VAL A 41 0.85 -3.82 -17.88
C VAL A 41 -0.11 -3.40 -16.76
N PRO A 42 -1.42 -3.21 -17.05
CA PRO A 42 -2.36 -2.63 -16.09
C PRO A 42 -2.91 -3.61 -15.05
N TYR A 43 -2.25 -4.74 -14.80
CA TYR A 43 -2.70 -5.75 -13.85
C TYR A 43 -1.80 -5.81 -12.62
N ALA A 44 -2.38 -6.13 -11.46
CA ALA A 44 -1.71 -6.27 -10.18
C ALA A 44 -0.89 -5.03 -9.78
N GLY A 45 -1.40 -3.83 -10.07
CA GLY A 45 -0.68 -2.57 -9.85
C GLY A 45 -0.23 -2.35 -8.42
N ALA A 46 -1.10 -2.62 -7.44
CA ALA A 46 -0.77 -2.48 -6.02
C ALA A 46 0.37 -3.41 -5.59
N SER A 47 0.28 -4.69 -5.96
CA SER A 47 1.33 -5.68 -5.65
C SER A 47 2.65 -5.37 -6.37
N LYS A 48 2.60 -4.90 -7.62
CA LYS A 48 3.79 -4.50 -8.37
C LYS A 48 4.45 -3.25 -7.80
N GLY A 49 3.66 -2.28 -7.35
CA GLY A 49 4.18 -1.11 -6.65
C GLY A 49 4.94 -1.49 -5.39
N ALA A 50 4.37 -2.38 -4.58
CA ALA A 50 5.04 -2.92 -3.40
C ALA A 50 6.30 -3.71 -3.77
N ALA A 51 6.25 -4.53 -4.83
CA ALA A 51 7.38 -5.31 -5.31
C ALA A 51 8.56 -4.42 -5.75
N PHE A 52 8.29 -3.30 -6.40
CA PHE A 52 9.32 -2.32 -6.74
C PHE A 52 9.99 -1.75 -5.48
N LEU A 53 9.20 -1.30 -4.51
CA LEU A 53 9.73 -0.72 -3.27
C LEU A 53 10.49 -1.74 -2.41
N GLU A 54 10.12 -3.01 -2.48
CA GLU A 54 10.77 -4.08 -1.72
C GLU A 54 12.29 -4.18 -2.01
N TYR A 55 12.71 -3.83 -3.22
CA TYR A 55 14.14 -3.82 -3.57
C TYR A 55 14.97 -2.86 -2.71
N PHE A 56 14.35 -1.86 -2.09
CA PHE A 56 15.03 -0.82 -1.34
C PHE A 56 14.99 -1.02 0.19
N VAL A 57 14.36 -2.08 0.67
CA VAL A 57 14.11 -2.32 2.10
C VAL A 57 14.64 -3.68 2.59
N GLU A 58 15.69 -4.18 1.99
CA GLU A 58 16.28 -5.47 2.35
C GLU A 58 16.69 -5.54 3.82
N GLY A 59 16.35 -6.66 4.47
CA GLY A 59 16.74 -6.95 5.85
C GLY A 59 16.02 -6.13 6.92
N VAL A 60 15.04 -5.32 6.55
CA VAL A 60 14.25 -4.50 7.47
C VAL A 60 12.80 -4.97 7.48
N ALA A 61 12.19 -5.00 8.66
CA ALA A 61 10.75 -5.21 8.75
C ALA A 61 10.03 -4.00 8.17
N TRP A 62 9.20 -4.22 7.14
CA TRP A 62 8.52 -3.15 6.45
C TRP A 62 7.11 -3.56 6.02
N ALA A 63 6.31 -2.57 5.67
CA ALA A 63 5.02 -2.79 5.05
C ALA A 63 4.76 -1.67 4.03
N HIS A 64 4.06 -2.03 2.97
CA HIS A 64 3.56 -1.08 1.98
C HIS A 64 2.04 -0.98 2.12
N LEU A 65 1.53 0.23 2.13
CA LEU A 65 0.09 0.51 2.10
C LEU A 65 -0.22 1.24 0.80
N ASP A 66 -0.95 0.58 -0.10
CA ASP A 66 -1.49 1.25 -1.28
C ASP A 66 -2.79 1.93 -0.89
N ILE A 67 -2.80 3.25 -0.92
CA ILE A 67 -3.94 4.06 -0.52
C ILE A 67 -4.61 4.76 -1.70
N ALA A 68 -4.22 4.46 -2.92
CA ALA A 68 -4.76 5.15 -4.10
C ALA A 68 -6.28 5.06 -4.19
N GLY A 69 -6.85 3.91 -3.84
CA GLY A 69 -8.31 3.74 -3.81
C GLY A 69 -9.00 4.55 -2.72
N PRO A 70 -8.65 4.34 -1.44
CA PRO A 70 -9.38 4.97 -0.33
C PRO A 70 -8.98 6.42 -0.04
N SER A 71 -7.94 6.95 -0.66
CA SER A 71 -7.43 8.31 -0.37
C SER A 71 -8.33 9.43 -0.89
N PHE A 72 -9.25 9.13 -1.79
CA PHE A 72 -10.11 10.11 -2.44
C PHE A 72 -11.53 9.58 -2.59
N VAL A 73 -12.54 10.38 -2.22
CA VAL A 73 -13.96 10.05 -2.40
C VAL A 73 -14.74 11.27 -2.85
N LYS A 74 -15.80 11.04 -3.66
CA LYS A 74 -16.77 12.06 -4.04
C LYS A 74 -17.87 12.20 -2.99
N ASP A 75 -18.35 11.07 -2.45
CA ASP A 75 -19.42 11.00 -1.46
C ASP A 75 -18.86 10.49 -0.12
N PRO A 76 -18.38 11.39 0.76
CA PRO A 76 -17.69 11.02 1.98
C PRO A 76 -18.63 10.39 3.01
N LYS A 77 -18.08 9.48 3.82
CA LYS A 77 -18.72 9.00 5.04
C LYS A 77 -18.71 10.11 6.10
N LYS A 78 -19.38 9.88 7.25
CA LYS A 78 -19.56 10.87 8.32
C LYS A 78 -18.31 11.62 8.77
N TYR A 79 -17.15 10.95 8.78
CA TYR A 79 -15.88 11.46 9.27
C TYR A 79 -14.86 11.76 8.17
N GLU A 80 -15.25 11.55 6.91
CA GLU A 80 -14.37 11.79 5.76
C GLU A 80 -14.59 13.20 5.23
N SER A 81 -13.52 13.86 4.86
CA SER A 81 -13.59 15.08 4.08
C SER A 81 -13.94 14.77 2.62
N PRO A 82 -14.68 15.62 1.92
CA PRO A 82 -14.81 15.50 0.47
C PRO A 82 -13.44 15.56 -0.18
N MET A 83 -13.26 14.81 -1.28
CA MET A 83 -12.00 14.69 -2.04
C MET A 83 -10.95 13.88 -1.27
N GLY A 84 -9.99 14.48 -0.59
CA GLY A 84 -9.00 13.76 0.23
C GLY A 84 -9.61 13.26 1.53
N THR A 85 -9.50 11.96 1.80
CA THR A 85 -10.13 11.31 2.96
C THR A 85 -9.28 11.34 4.23
N GLY A 86 -7.95 11.52 4.09
CA GLY A 86 -7.00 11.33 5.18
C GLY A 86 -6.82 9.86 5.57
N PHE A 87 -7.20 8.91 4.70
CA PHE A 87 -7.03 7.48 4.95
C PHE A 87 -5.59 7.17 5.34
N GLY A 88 -5.42 6.39 6.38
CA GLY A 88 -4.12 5.99 6.92
C GLY A 88 -3.70 6.76 8.17
N VAL A 89 -4.18 7.97 8.38
CA VAL A 89 -3.81 8.77 9.56
C VAL A 89 -4.25 8.08 10.86
N ARG A 90 -5.52 7.71 10.96
CA ARG A 90 -6.05 7.03 12.16
C ARG A 90 -5.47 5.63 12.32
N LEU A 91 -5.33 4.89 11.20
CA LEU A 91 -4.74 3.56 11.20
C LEU A 91 -3.31 3.59 11.77
N LEU A 92 -2.48 4.51 11.26
CA LEU A 92 -1.09 4.61 11.69
C LEU A 92 -0.97 5.09 13.13
N LEU A 93 -1.83 6.01 13.57
CA LEU A 93 -1.87 6.42 14.97
C LEU A 93 -2.23 5.25 15.88
N GLU A 94 -3.25 4.47 15.54
CA GLU A 94 -3.63 3.28 16.30
C GLU A 94 -2.53 2.23 16.33
N PHE A 95 -1.89 1.99 15.17
CA PHE A 95 -0.76 1.07 15.06
C PHE A 95 0.42 1.48 15.96
N LEU A 96 0.77 2.78 15.98
CA LEU A 96 1.88 3.31 16.77
C LEU A 96 1.58 3.35 18.28
N ARG A 97 0.32 3.50 18.64
CA ARG A 97 -0.11 3.46 20.06
C ARG A 97 -0.04 2.05 20.65
N GLY A 98 0.06 1.05 19.84
CA GLY A 98 0.15 -0.34 20.24
C GLY A 98 -1.14 -1.07 20.37
#